data_e5d8a72392bf38f19e20f21bcf867a37
#
_entry.id   e5d8a72392bf38f19e20f21bcf867a37
#
_cell.length_a   1.000
_cell.length_b   1.000
_cell.length_c   1.000
_cell.angle_alpha   90.00
_cell.angle_beta   90.00
_cell.angle_gamma   90.00
#
_symmetry.space_group_name_H-M   'P 1'
#
loop_
_entity.id
_entity.type
_entity.pdbx_description
1 polymer ?
#
loop_
_entity_poly.entity_id
_entity_poly.type
_entity_poly.pdbx_seq_one_letter_code
_entity_poly.pdbx_strand_id
1 'polypeptide(L)'
;MKTIHHIAIICSDKEAALHFYHDLLSFSIIRENYRPERDDWKIDLRINDDTELELFIMKDRPARVSNPEAYGLRHLAFKVESVDETVAELEGKGISCEPVRTDTFTGEKMTFFHDPDGLPIEIHE
;
A
#
# COMPACT_ATOMS: atom_id res chain seq x y z
N MET A 1 -9.25 -19.80 9.65
CA MET A 1 -8.34 -18.78 9.06
C MET A 1 -8.59 -17.47 9.78
N LYS A 2 -7.61 -16.96 10.52
CA LYS A 2 -7.79 -15.75 11.37
C LYS A 2 -6.67 -14.72 11.17
N THR A 3 -5.57 -15.08 10.52
CA THR A 3 -4.41 -14.20 10.31
C THR A 3 -4.09 -14.12 8.82
N ILE A 4 -3.83 -12.92 8.34
CA ILE A 4 -3.35 -12.70 6.97
C ILE A 4 -1.85 -12.96 6.96
N HIS A 5 -1.39 -13.92 6.15
CA HIS A 5 0.03 -14.20 5.98
C HIS A 5 0.71 -13.11 5.13
N HIS A 6 0.16 -12.83 3.97
CA HIS A 6 0.66 -11.78 3.08
C HIS A 6 -0.43 -11.20 2.20
N ILE A 7 -0.13 -10.02 1.68
CA ILE A 7 -0.88 -9.33 0.64
C ILE A 7 0.07 -9.12 -0.54
N ALA A 8 -0.35 -9.49 -1.74
CA ALA A 8 0.46 -9.34 -2.95
C ALA A 8 -0.01 -8.16 -3.79
N ILE A 9 0.93 -7.31 -4.20
CA ILE A 9 0.69 -6.13 -5.04
C ILE A 9 1.59 -6.20 -6.27
N ILE A 10 1.04 -5.93 -7.44
CA ILE A 10 1.81 -5.78 -8.67
C ILE A 10 2.18 -4.31 -8.81
N CYS A 11 3.47 -4.03 -8.99
CA CYS A 11 4.03 -2.70 -9.15
C CYS A 11 4.74 -2.59 -10.51
N SER A 12 4.64 -1.42 -11.12
CA SER A 12 5.22 -1.15 -12.45
C SER A 12 6.72 -0.90 -12.42
N ASP A 13 7.24 -0.29 -11.34
CA ASP A 13 8.62 0.15 -11.21
C ASP A 13 9.19 -0.18 -9.83
N LYS A 14 10.38 -0.83 -9.81
CA LYS A 14 11.03 -1.28 -8.59
C LYS A 14 11.46 -0.12 -7.68
N GLU A 15 12.10 0.89 -8.26
CA GLU A 15 12.64 2.02 -7.50
C GLU A 15 11.50 2.83 -6.86
N ALA A 16 10.47 3.14 -7.64
CA ALA A 16 9.29 3.84 -7.15
C ALA A 16 8.56 3.06 -6.04
N ALA A 17 8.39 1.74 -6.22
CA ALA A 17 7.74 0.89 -5.22
C ALA A 17 8.52 0.82 -3.91
N LEU A 18 9.85 0.60 -3.97
CA LEU A 18 10.69 0.57 -2.78
C LEU A 18 10.77 1.94 -2.09
N HIS A 19 10.89 3.02 -2.86
CA HIS A 19 10.85 4.36 -2.28
C HIS A 19 9.55 4.59 -1.51
N PHE A 20 8.41 4.22 -2.08
CA PHE A 20 7.11 4.39 -1.43
C PHE A 20 6.95 3.47 -0.20
N TYR A 21 7.01 2.15 -0.38
CA TYR A 21 6.69 1.21 0.69
C TYR A 21 7.78 1.07 1.75
N HIS A 22 9.06 1.13 1.35
CA HIS A 22 10.18 0.99 2.28
C HIS A 22 10.62 2.33 2.86
N ASP A 23 10.96 3.32 2.01
CA ASP A 23 11.54 4.57 2.50
C ASP A 23 10.48 5.47 3.16
N LEU A 24 9.32 5.68 2.51
CA LEU A 24 8.28 6.58 3.01
C LEU A 24 7.37 5.92 4.05
N LEU A 25 6.89 4.70 3.81
CA LEU A 25 6.00 3.97 4.75
C LEU A 25 6.76 3.16 5.80
N SER A 26 8.09 3.05 5.69
CA SER A 26 8.97 2.40 6.67
C SER A 26 8.75 0.89 6.84
N PHE A 27 8.23 0.19 5.83
CA PHE A 27 8.16 -1.27 5.86
C PHE A 27 9.55 -1.87 5.63
N SER A 28 9.99 -2.76 6.53
CA SER A 28 11.31 -3.38 6.44
C SER A 28 11.40 -4.39 5.31
N ILE A 29 12.47 -4.36 4.53
CA ILE A 29 12.74 -5.38 3.51
C ILE A 29 13.15 -6.68 4.20
N ILE A 30 12.43 -7.78 3.91
CA ILE A 30 12.78 -9.13 4.36
C ILE A 30 13.74 -9.77 3.35
N ARG A 31 13.38 -9.72 2.07
CA ARG A 31 14.18 -10.28 0.97
C ARG A 31 13.79 -9.67 -0.37
N GLU A 32 14.73 -9.70 -1.31
CA GLU A 32 14.54 -9.31 -2.69
C GLU A 32 15.00 -10.45 -3.59
N ASN A 33 14.12 -10.96 -4.45
CA ASN A 33 14.44 -12.06 -5.37
C ASN A 33 14.12 -11.68 -6.81
N TYR A 34 15.16 -11.69 -7.67
CA TYR A 34 14.95 -11.66 -9.10
C TYR A 34 14.56 -13.04 -9.60
N ARG A 35 13.54 -13.13 -10.45
CA ARG A 35 13.05 -14.38 -11.03
C ARG A 35 13.38 -14.40 -12.53
N PRO A 36 14.52 -15.01 -12.93
CA PRO A 36 15.00 -14.93 -14.32
C PRO A 36 14.04 -15.58 -15.34
N GLU A 37 13.29 -16.59 -14.95
CA GLU A 37 12.31 -17.26 -15.82
C GLU A 37 11.09 -16.39 -16.17
N ARG A 38 10.86 -15.31 -15.41
CA ARG A 38 9.78 -14.34 -15.59
C ARG A 38 10.27 -12.93 -15.89
N ASP A 39 11.57 -12.69 -15.77
CA ASP A 39 12.19 -11.36 -15.88
C ASP A 39 11.50 -10.33 -14.98
N ASP A 40 11.25 -10.70 -13.72
CA ASP A 40 10.61 -9.84 -12.75
C ASP A 40 11.25 -9.97 -11.35
N TRP A 41 10.80 -9.13 -10.42
CA TRP A 41 11.21 -9.17 -9.02
C TRP A 41 10.05 -9.55 -8.12
N LYS A 42 10.34 -10.33 -7.08
CA LYS A 42 9.48 -10.54 -5.92
C LYS A 42 10.19 -10.00 -4.69
N ILE A 43 9.61 -9.01 -4.06
CA ILE A 43 10.19 -8.33 -2.88
C ILE A 43 9.21 -8.48 -1.73
N ASP A 44 9.69 -9.02 -0.62
CA ASP A 44 8.89 -9.23 0.57
C ASP A 44 9.25 -8.18 1.63
N LEU A 45 8.24 -7.45 2.10
CA LEU A 45 8.34 -6.44 3.14
C LEU A 45 7.55 -6.87 4.38
N ARG A 46 8.00 -6.42 5.57
CA ARG A 46 7.33 -6.66 6.84
C ARG A 46 6.36 -5.54 7.15
N ILE A 47 5.07 -5.86 7.27
CA ILE A 47 4.05 -4.93 7.79
C ILE A 47 4.02 -4.98 9.32
N ASN A 48 3.88 -6.19 9.88
CA ASN A 48 3.87 -6.47 11.31
C ASN A 48 4.39 -7.91 11.56
N ASP A 49 4.30 -8.40 12.79
CA ASP A 49 4.85 -9.73 13.15
C ASP A 49 4.22 -10.89 12.36
N ASP A 50 2.97 -10.76 11.94
CA ASP A 50 2.21 -11.83 11.29
C ASP A 50 2.04 -11.64 9.76
N THR A 51 2.14 -10.39 9.26
CA THR A 51 1.72 -10.06 7.90
C THR A 51 2.86 -9.46 7.09
N GLU A 52 3.08 -9.99 5.90
CA GLU A 52 4.03 -9.50 4.90
C GLU A 52 3.30 -8.80 3.74
N LEU A 53 4.02 -7.93 3.06
CA LEU A 53 3.62 -7.36 1.78
C LEU A 53 4.55 -7.90 0.70
N GLU A 54 4.00 -8.57 -0.30
CA GLU A 54 4.76 -9.06 -1.45
C GLU A 54 4.61 -8.09 -2.62
N LEU A 55 5.70 -7.46 -3.04
CA LEU A 55 5.73 -6.62 -4.23
C LEU A 55 6.22 -7.44 -5.42
N PHE A 56 5.38 -7.58 -6.44
CA PHE A 56 5.75 -8.17 -7.72
C PHE A 56 6.01 -7.05 -8.72
N ILE A 57 7.28 -6.85 -9.10
CA ILE A 57 7.63 -5.82 -10.08
C ILE A 57 7.52 -6.43 -11.47
N MET A 58 6.44 -6.09 -12.16
CA MET A 58 6.10 -6.65 -13.46
C MET A 58 5.93 -5.55 -14.50
N LYS A 59 6.64 -5.64 -15.62
CA LYS A 59 6.49 -4.72 -16.74
C LYS A 59 5.23 -5.05 -17.56
N ASP A 60 4.75 -4.06 -18.29
CA ASP A 60 3.69 -4.23 -19.31
C ASP A 60 2.39 -4.84 -18.76
N ARG A 61 1.97 -4.40 -17.58
CA ARG A 61 0.67 -4.77 -17.02
C ARG A 61 -0.34 -3.64 -17.23
N PRO A 62 -1.64 -3.98 -17.40
CA PRO A 62 -2.69 -2.97 -17.47
C PRO A 62 -2.68 -2.10 -16.22
N ALA A 63 -2.95 -0.81 -16.39
CA ALA A 63 -3.16 0.09 -15.26
C ALA A 63 -4.34 -0.39 -14.39
N ARG A 64 -4.31 -0.03 -13.10
CA ARG A 64 -5.42 -0.32 -12.20
C ARG A 64 -6.71 0.31 -12.73
N VAL A 65 -7.79 -0.47 -12.74
CA VAL A 65 -9.12 0.02 -13.10
C VAL A 65 -9.74 0.72 -11.89
N SER A 66 -9.96 2.04 -12.03
CA SER A 66 -10.63 2.88 -11.05
C SER A 66 -11.58 3.82 -11.77
N ASN A 67 -12.73 4.12 -11.15
CA ASN A 67 -13.76 5.03 -11.69
C ASN A 67 -14.37 4.61 -13.06
N PRO A 68 -15.18 3.55 -13.17
CA PRO A 68 -15.62 2.69 -12.07
C PRO A 68 -14.58 1.65 -11.67
N GLU A 69 -14.63 1.22 -10.40
CA GLU A 69 -13.77 0.16 -9.91
C GLU A 69 -14.20 -1.21 -10.43
N ALA A 70 -13.21 -2.08 -10.69
CA ALA A 70 -13.46 -3.47 -11.02
C ALA A 70 -13.80 -4.29 -9.77
N TYR A 71 -14.43 -5.46 -9.97
CA TYR A 71 -14.60 -6.43 -8.88
C TYR A 71 -13.24 -6.88 -8.34
N GLY A 72 -13.18 -7.14 -7.03
CA GLY A 72 -11.99 -7.63 -6.33
C GLY A 72 -11.53 -6.69 -5.22
N LEU A 73 -10.25 -6.73 -4.90
CA LEU A 73 -9.67 -5.91 -3.85
C LEU A 73 -9.77 -4.42 -4.21
N ARG A 74 -10.47 -3.67 -3.37
CA ARG A 74 -10.66 -2.23 -3.57
C ARG A 74 -9.48 -1.40 -3.08
N HIS A 75 -9.06 -1.62 -1.83
CA HIS A 75 -7.98 -0.91 -1.16
C HIS A 75 -7.38 -1.74 -0.03
N LEU A 76 -6.27 -1.26 0.52
CA LEU A 76 -5.73 -1.70 1.80
C LEU A 76 -6.06 -0.66 2.85
N ALA A 77 -6.42 -1.09 4.06
CA ALA A 77 -6.66 -0.18 5.18
C ALA A 77 -5.71 -0.52 6.33
N PHE A 78 -5.04 0.51 6.86
CA PHE A 78 -4.18 0.42 8.04
C PHE A 78 -4.84 1.16 9.20
N LYS A 79 -4.87 0.50 10.36
CA LYS A 79 -5.31 1.14 11.59
C LYS A 79 -4.20 2.06 12.12
N VAL A 80 -4.58 3.28 12.49
CA VAL A 80 -3.68 4.27 13.10
C VAL A 80 -4.32 4.83 14.39
N GLU A 81 -3.49 5.39 15.27
CA GLU A 81 -3.99 6.01 16.49
C GLU A 81 -4.64 7.38 16.24
N SER A 82 -4.09 8.15 15.30
CA SER A 82 -4.60 9.45 14.88
C SER A 82 -4.43 9.63 13.39
N VAL A 83 -5.53 9.79 12.68
CA VAL A 83 -5.53 10.08 11.24
C VAL A 83 -4.91 11.44 10.96
N ASP A 84 -5.21 12.46 11.77
CA ASP A 84 -4.68 13.81 11.56
C ASP A 84 -3.15 13.85 11.70
N GLU A 85 -2.58 13.18 12.71
CA GLU A 85 -1.12 13.11 12.91
C GLU A 85 -0.46 12.31 11.78
N THR A 86 -1.06 11.20 11.37
CA THR A 86 -0.55 10.35 10.28
C THR A 86 -0.58 11.11 8.95
N VAL A 87 -1.63 11.87 8.66
CA VAL A 87 -1.70 12.75 7.48
C VAL A 87 -0.56 13.77 7.49
N ALA A 88 -0.34 14.45 8.63
CA ALA A 88 0.75 15.42 8.74
C ALA A 88 2.13 14.78 8.50
N GLU A 89 2.36 13.56 8.99
CA GLU A 89 3.59 12.80 8.74
C GLU A 89 3.74 12.43 7.25
N LEU A 90 2.69 11.88 6.62
CA LEU A 90 2.71 11.49 5.21
C LEU A 90 2.93 12.69 4.29
N GLU A 91 2.23 13.79 4.54
CA GLU A 91 2.39 15.03 3.76
C GLU A 91 3.80 15.65 3.95
N GLY A 92 4.35 15.56 5.14
CA GLY A 92 5.74 15.94 5.43
C GLY A 92 6.77 15.12 4.63
N LYS A 93 6.42 13.91 4.22
CA LYS A 93 7.21 13.03 3.35
C LYS A 93 6.87 13.18 1.85
N GLY A 94 5.97 14.11 1.50
CA GLY A 94 5.57 14.38 0.12
C GLY A 94 4.46 13.48 -0.42
N ILE A 95 3.78 12.71 0.43
CA ILE A 95 2.61 11.91 0.05
C ILE A 95 1.36 12.77 0.20
N SER A 96 0.62 12.98 -0.90
CA SER A 96 -0.66 13.69 -0.86
C SER A 96 -1.76 12.79 -0.32
N CYS A 97 -2.47 13.29 0.70
CA CYS A 97 -3.65 12.64 1.24
C CYS A 97 -4.94 13.31 0.75
N GLU A 98 -6.00 12.53 0.63
CA GLU A 98 -7.34 13.09 0.43
C GLU A 98 -7.80 13.85 1.68
N PRO A 99 -8.84 14.69 1.61
CA PRO A 99 -9.42 15.32 2.79
C PRO A 99 -9.86 14.29 3.83
N VAL A 100 -9.54 14.53 5.11
CA VAL A 100 -9.97 13.67 6.20
C VAL A 100 -11.50 13.65 6.28
N ARG A 101 -12.07 12.47 6.41
CA ARG A 101 -13.51 12.22 6.54
C ARG A 101 -13.81 11.49 7.84
N THR A 102 -15.05 11.59 8.29
CA THR A 102 -15.57 10.78 9.38
C THR A 102 -16.40 9.64 8.80
N ASP A 103 -16.10 8.41 9.20
CA ASP A 103 -16.93 7.26 8.89
C ASP A 103 -18.29 7.42 9.57
N THR A 104 -19.36 7.50 8.78
CA THR A 104 -20.71 7.74 9.30
C THR A 104 -21.27 6.58 10.12
N PHE A 105 -20.69 5.39 10.00
CA PHE A 105 -21.13 4.19 10.74
C PHE A 105 -20.40 4.01 12.07
N THR A 106 -19.12 4.41 12.16
CA THR A 106 -18.30 4.24 13.37
C THR A 106 -18.04 5.55 14.11
N GLY A 107 -18.10 6.70 13.44
CA GLY A 107 -17.73 8.00 13.97
C GLY A 107 -16.23 8.25 14.01
N GLU A 108 -15.42 7.32 13.53
CA GLU A 108 -13.97 7.40 13.49
C GLU A 108 -13.49 8.13 12.24
N LYS A 109 -12.31 8.74 12.31
CA LYS A 109 -11.71 9.43 11.18
C LYS A 109 -11.04 8.43 10.23
N MET A 110 -11.04 8.78 8.95
CA MET A 110 -10.36 8.03 7.90
C MET A 110 -9.98 8.94 6.74
N THR A 111 -8.98 8.53 5.97
CA THR A 111 -8.66 9.14 4.69
C THR A 111 -7.89 8.18 3.80
N PHE A 112 -7.65 8.59 2.55
CA PHE A 112 -6.92 7.82 1.54
C PHE A 112 -5.71 8.57 1.02
N PHE A 113 -4.72 7.79 0.64
CA PHE A 113 -3.62 8.17 -0.23
C PHE A 113 -3.37 7.03 -1.22
N HIS A 114 -2.46 7.18 -2.17
CA HIS A 114 -2.28 6.21 -3.24
C HIS A 114 -0.82 5.83 -3.39
N ASP A 115 -0.59 4.56 -3.74
CA ASP A 115 0.75 4.12 -4.14
C ASP A 115 1.11 4.65 -5.54
N PRO A 116 2.36 4.47 -6.02
CA PRO A 116 2.80 4.98 -7.33
C PRO A 116 1.98 4.46 -8.52
N ASP A 117 1.33 3.31 -8.40
CA ASP A 117 0.50 2.71 -9.44
C ASP A 117 -1.01 2.96 -9.24
N GLY A 118 -1.37 3.81 -8.26
CA GLY A 118 -2.74 4.23 -8.00
C GLY A 118 -3.55 3.28 -7.11
N LEU A 119 -2.92 2.34 -6.42
CA LEU A 119 -3.63 1.53 -5.41
C LEU A 119 -4.05 2.42 -4.25
N PRO A 120 -5.36 2.52 -3.94
CA PRO A 120 -5.81 3.27 -2.78
C PRO A 120 -5.35 2.61 -1.47
N ILE A 121 -4.83 3.40 -0.56
CA ILE A 121 -4.46 2.98 0.79
C ILE A 121 -5.21 3.87 1.77
N GLU A 122 -5.97 3.23 2.65
CA GLU A 122 -6.74 3.89 3.69
C GLU A 122 -5.96 3.90 5.01
N ILE A 123 -6.03 5.00 5.74
CA ILE A 123 -5.73 5.04 7.17
C ILE A 123 -7.00 5.33 7.94
N HIS A 124 -7.22 4.60 9.03
CA HIS A 124 -8.46 4.59 9.82
C HIS A 124 -8.14 4.50 11.31
N GLU A 125 -8.82 5.27 12.16
CA GLU A 125 -8.75 5.20 13.63
C GLU A 125 -9.38 3.96 14.22
#